data_4dd148cdd034938663fc7d7ac96ee0e9
#
_entry.id   4dd148cdd034938663fc7d7ac96ee0e9
#
_cell.length_a   1.000
_cell.length_b   1.000
_cell.length_c   1.000
_cell.angle_alpha   90.00
_cell.angle_beta   90.00
_cell.angle_gamma   90.00
#
_symmetry.space_group_name_H-M   'P 1'
#
loop_
_entity.id
_entity.type
_entity.pdbx_description
1 polymer ?
#
loop_
_entity_poly.entity_id
_entity_poly.type
_entity_poly.pdbx_seq_one_letter_code
_entity_poly.pdbx_strand_id
1 'polypeptide(L)'
;MNSPISAAASPLAEQAYRKITRRLIPFLFLCYVFAFLDRVNVGIAQLDMKHDIGFSDFTYSIGAGIFFLGYVLMEVPSNLLLTRIGVKRTFSRIMVLWGILAAATAFVTLPSHFYTVRFLLGLAEAGLYPGIIFYLTRWYPVERRAKAIAIFTCATGIAGLLGGPMSGWLMTHMEGIRAMHGWQWMFIVQGLPASFLGIAAFFFLDDGPEKAKWLSDAEKAQILADLKHSSGVSGTHAEHTFMNALRDPRVYVMGFVWFAQIAGVFAIGFWLPTLIKSTGLTSPLEIGIYSAIPYFVSWIALIGMNWNSDRTMERRWHCGITMIIGALGLFAAGLIHGSLAWSLVALSIATAGILAPNPLIWAISTDYIRGSGAAGGVAVVNCIGLLGGFVSPMIIGSIKTATNSMAGGLGAISLLMLIGALAAIVLAPKTTGARSLEELAADRLDDSAAANVML
;
A
#
# COMPACT_ATOMS: atom_id res chain seq x y z
N MET A 1 12.28 41.23 14.19
CA MET A 1 12.47 41.65 12.79
C MET A 1 13.62 40.83 12.25
N ASN A 2 13.33 39.86 11.46
CA ASN A 2 14.02 39.21 10.35
C ASN A 2 13.37 37.84 10.17
N SER A 3 12.33 37.79 9.29
CA SER A 3 11.82 36.53 8.76
C SER A 3 12.98 35.74 8.18
N PRO A 4 13.12 34.43 8.47
CA PRO A 4 14.03 33.60 7.70
C PRO A 4 13.40 33.50 6.29
N ILE A 5 13.95 34.30 5.39
CA ILE A 5 13.75 34.15 3.95
C ILE A 5 14.02 32.70 3.65
N SER A 6 13.03 31.97 3.18
CA SER A 6 13.18 30.68 2.51
C SER A 6 14.33 30.88 1.50
N ALA A 7 15.50 30.36 1.82
CA ALA A 7 16.64 30.44 0.91
C ALA A 7 16.18 29.78 -0.39
N ALA A 8 16.02 30.59 -1.44
CA ALA A 8 15.65 30.11 -2.76
C ALA A 8 16.64 28.99 -3.10
N ALA A 9 16.13 27.78 -3.34
CA ALA A 9 16.94 26.62 -3.62
C ALA A 9 17.94 26.99 -4.73
N SER A 10 19.23 26.70 -4.53
CA SER A 10 20.24 27.07 -5.52
C SER A 10 19.87 26.46 -6.88
N PRO A 11 20.09 27.14 -8.00
CA PRO A 11 19.81 26.58 -9.33
C PRO A 11 20.44 25.21 -9.53
N LEU A 12 21.59 24.95 -8.91
CA LEU A 12 22.27 23.66 -8.90
C LEU A 12 21.46 22.59 -8.17
N ALA A 13 20.89 22.92 -6.99
CA ALA A 13 20.04 22.00 -6.24
C ALA A 13 18.80 21.62 -7.05
N GLU A 14 18.11 22.61 -7.66
CA GLU A 14 16.94 22.35 -8.48
C GLU A 14 17.25 21.44 -9.68
N GLN A 15 18.39 21.67 -10.35
CA GLN A 15 18.84 20.83 -11.45
C GLN A 15 19.13 19.41 -10.98
N ALA A 16 19.83 19.24 -9.87
CA ALA A 16 20.16 17.93 -9.29
C ALA A 16 18.91 17.14 -8.92
N TYR A 17 17.97 17.75 -8.18
CA TYR A 17 16.71 17.08 -7.81
C TYR A 17 15.81 16.78 -9.01
N ARG A 18 15.83 17.60 -10.06
CA ARG A 18 15.13 17.29 -11.31
C ARG A 18 15.73 16.05 -11.99
N LYS A 19 17.04 15.88 -12.02
CA LYS A 19 17.72 14.68 -12.56
C LYS A 19 17.33 13.45 -11.73
N ILE A 20 17.40 13.53 -10.39
CA ILE A 20 17.03 12.45 -9.47
C ILE A 20 15.59 12.03 -9.72
N THR A 21 14.65 12.98 -9.72
CA THR A 21 13.23 12.72 -9.91
C THR A 21 12.94 12.04 -11.25
N ARG A 22 13.51 12.57 -12.34
CA ARG A 22 13.31 12.00 -13.68
C ARG A 22 13.91 10.60 -13.84
N ARG A 23 14.94 10.27 -13.08
CA ARG A 23 15.59 8.97 -13.15
C ARG A 23 14.93 7.96 -12.21
N LEU A 24 14.77 8.28 -10.94
CA LEU A 24 14.35 7.31 -9.93
C LEU A 24 12.84 7.12 -9.87
N ILE A 25 12.06 8.20 -9.89
CA ILE A 25 10.61 8.11 -9.66
C ILE A 25 9.88 7.28 -10.72
N PRO A 26 10.09 7.45 -12.04
CA PRO A 26 9.41 6.61 -13.03
C PRO A 26 9.74 5.13 -12.90
N PHE A 27 11.00 4.80 -12.58
CA PHE A 27 11.42 3.42 -12.37
C PHE A 27 10.75 2.79 -11.15
N LEU A 28 10.79 3.46 -10.00
CA LEU A 28 10.14 3.01 -8.76
C LEU A 28 8.62 2.93 -8.91
N PHE A 29 8.04 3.90 -9.61
CA PHE A 29 6.61 3.91 -9.95
C PHE A 29 6.23 2.66 -10.75
N LEU A 30 6.98 2.35 -11.79
CA LEU A 30 6.74 1.15 -12.63
C LEU A 30 6.90 -0.14 -11.80
N CYS A 31 7.92 -0.24 -10.96
CA CYS A 31 8.10 -1.37 -10.04
C CYS A 31 6.87 -1.55 -9.15
N TYR A 32 6.32 -0.46 -8.63
CA TYR A 32 5.18 -0.54 -7.72
C TYR A 32 3.84 -0.78 -8.43
N VAL A 33 3.70 -0.34 -9.68
CA VAL A 33 2.56 -0.72 -10.53
C VAL A 33 2.48 -2.25 -10.67
N PHE A 34 3.58 -2.91 -11.02
CA PHE A 34 3.61 -4.38 -11.12
C PHE A 34 3.38 -5.06 -9.78
N ALA A 35 3.90 -4.49 -8.67
CA ALA A 35 3.66 -5.02 -7.33
C ALA A 35 2.17 -5.01 -6.98
N PHE A 36 1.47 -3.92 -7.26
CA PHE A 36 0.05 -3.84 -6.96
C PHE A 36 -0.81 -4.67 -7.91
N LEU A 37 -0.44 -4.75 -9.20
CA LEU A 37 -1.09 -5.62 -10.19
C LEU A 37 -1.08 -7.07 -9.72
N ASP A 38 0.07 -7.57 -9.26
CA ASP A 38 0.21 -8.96 -8.81
C ASP A 38 -0.59 -9.28 -7.54
N ARG A 39 -0.82 -8.29 -6.69
CA ARG A 39 -1.68 -8.46 -5.51
C ARG A 39 -3.16 -8.61 -5.83
N VAL A 40 -3.64 -7.96 -6.89
CA VAL A 40 -5.07 -7.92 -7.22
C VAL A 40 -5.45 -8.86 -8.36
N ASN A 41 -4.50 -9.29 -9.20
CA ASN A 41 -4.77 -10.15 -10.35
C ASN A 41 -5.39 -11.51 -9.95
N VAL A 42 -5.05 -12.04 -8.79
CA VAL A 42 -5.64 -13.27 -8.25
C VAL A 42 -7.15 -13.14 -8.05
N GLY A 43 -7.65 -11.90 -7.84
CA GLY A 43 -9.08 -11.60 -7.77
C GLY A 43 -9.81 -11.82 -9.10
N ILE A 44 -9.14 -11.62 -10.23
CA ILE A 44 -9.68 -11.90 -11.56
C ILE A 44 -9.43 -13.36 -11.95
N ALA A 45 -8.22 -13.88 -11.67
CA ALA A 45 -7.88 -15.27 -11.94
C ALA A 45 -8.89 -16.27 -11.38
N GLN A 46 -9.41 -16.01 -10.18
CA GLN A 46 -10.37 -16.91 -9.53
C GLN A 46 -11.64 -17.18 -10.36
N LEU A 47 -11.98 -16.30 -11.30
CA LEU A 47 -13.20 -16.45 -12.10
C LEU A 47 -13.22 -17.76 -12.90
N ASP A 48 -12.04 -18.18 -13.39
CA ASP A 48 -11.86 -19.40 -14.17
C ASP A 48 -10.99 -20.43 -13.42
N MET A 49 -9.91 -20.00 -12.79
CA MET A 49 -8.97 -20.84 -12.05
C MET A 49 -9.67 -21.79 -11.04
N LYS A 50 -10.68 -21.31 -10.31
CA LYS A 50 -11.41 -22.17 -9.36
C LYS A 50 -12.15 -23.32 -10.04
N HIS A 51 -12.72 -23.07 -11.20
CA HIS A 51 -13.40 -24.09 -11.98
C HIS A 51 -12.40 -25.10 -12.55
N ASP A 52 -11.30 -24.62 -13.14
CA ASP A 52 -10.32 -25.45 -13.84
C ASP A 52 -9.57 -26.41 -12.92
N ILE A 53 -9.27 -25.98 -11.70
CA ILE A 53 -8.51 -26.79 -10.73
C ILE A 53 -9.34 -27.23 -9.51
N GLY A 54 -10.67 -27.01 -9.54
CA GLY A 54 -11.61 -27.50 -8.53
C GLY A 54 -11.49 -26.86 -7.16
N PHE A 55 -11.08 -25.58 -7.08
CA PHE A 55 -10.94 -24.87 -5.82
C PHE A 55 -12.28 -24.34 -5.30
N SER A 56 -12.56 -24.60 -4.01
CA SER A 56 -13.66 -23.94 -3.31
C SER A 56 -13.34 -22.45 -3.04
N ASP A 57 -14.39 -21.68 -2.72
CA ASP A 57 -14.21 -20.29 -2.28
C ASP A 57 -13.36 -20.20 -1.01
N PHE A 58 -13.47 -21.18 -0.11
CA PHE A 58 -12.64 -21.27 1.09
C PHE A 58 -11.16 -21.53 0.76
N THR A 59 -10.88 -22.51 -0.13
CA THR A 59 -9.52 -22.78 -0.61
C THR A 59 -8.88 -21.56 -1.25
N TYR A 60 -9.64 -20.89 -2.11
CA TYR A 60 -9.18 -19.63 -2.72
C TYR A 60 -8.85 -18.57 -1.66
N SER A 61 -9.72 -18.41 -0.67
CA SER A 61 -9.57 -17.40 0.39
C SER A 61 -8.34 -17.62 1.25
N ILE A 62 -8.03 -18.87 1.59
CA ILE A 62 -6.79 -19.21 2.30
C ILE A 62 -5.58 -18.81 1.45
N GLY A 63 -5.55 -19.20 0.16
CA GLY A 63 -4.44 -18.89 -0.71
C GLY A 63 -4.27 -17.38 -0.98
N ALA A 64 -5.37 -16.63 -1.12
CA ALA A 64 -5.32 -15.19 -1.24
C ALA A 64 -4.78 -14.51 0.02
N GLY A 65 -5.22 -14.98 1.20
CA GLY A 65 -4.84 -14.41 2.50
C GLY A 65 -3.44 -14.81 2.97
N ILE A 66 -3.00 -16.06 2.76
CA ILE A 66 -1.74 -16.58 3.31
C ILE A 66 -0.50 -15.81 2.83
N PHE A 67 -0.61 -15.14 1.70
CA PHE A 67 0.37 -14.17 1.20
C PHE A 67 0.75 -13.15 2.28
N PHE A 68 -0.24 -12.59 2.99
CA PHE A 68 0.00 -11.55 4.00
C PHE A 68 0.71 -12.08 5.24
N LEU A 69 0.52 -13.36 5.59
CA LEU A 69 1.29 -13.98 6.67
C LEU A 69 2.78 -14.07 6.30
N GLY A 70 3.08 -14.53 5.08
CA GLY A 70 4.45 -14.53 4.57
C GLY A 70 5.04 -13.12 4.53
N TYR A 71 4.26 -12.15 4.07
CA TYR A 71 4.68 -10.74 3.99
C TYR A 71 5.05 -10.17 5.36
N VAL A 72 4.16 -10.28 6.35
CA VAL A 72 4.39 -9.75 7.72
C VAL A 72 5.61 -10.42 8.38
N LEU A 73 5.78 -11.74 8.22
CA LEU A 73 6.92 -12.47 8.77
C LEU A 73 8.26 -11.97 8.23
N MET A 74 8.32 -11.63 6.96
CA MET A 74 9.59 -11.25 6.32
C MET A 74 9.79 -9.73 6.20
N GLU A 75 8.80 -8.89 6.52
CA GLU A 75 8.88 -7.43 6.36
C GLU A 75 10.04 -6.83 7.16
N VAL A 76 10.13 -7.13 8.45
CA VAL A 76 11.21 -6.62 9.31
C VAL A 76 12.57 -7.22 8.92
N PRO A 77 12.75 -8.55 8.77
CA PRO A 77 14.01 -9.12 8.30
C PRO A 77 14.49 -8.55 6.95
N SER A 78 13.59 -8.36 6.00
CA SER A 78 13.92 -7.82 4.67
C SER A 78 14.42 -6.37 4.76
N ASN A 79 13.81 -5.53 5.60
CA ASN A 79 14.24 -4.16 5.80
C ASN A 79 15.58 -4.08 6.55
N LEU A 80 15.83 -4.95 7.52
CA LEU A 80 17.13 -5.06 8.17
C LEU A 80 18.22 -5.49 7.17
N LEU A 81 17.89 -6.42 6.28
CA LEU A 81 18.81 -6.84 5.24
C LEU A 81 19.12 -5.68 4.25
N LEU A 82 18.11 -4.86 3.93
CA LEU A 82 18.28 -3.67 3.08
C LEU A 82 19.33 -2.71 3.64
N THR A 83 19.37 -2.49 4.95
CA THR A 83 20.38 -1.62 5.56
C THR A 83 21.79 -2.20 5.50
N ARG A 84 21.92 -3.55 5.50
CA ARG A 84 23.21 -4.25 5.49
C ARG A 84 23.80 -4.42 4.09
N ILE A 85 23.02 -4.89 3.12
CA ILE A 85 23.52 -5.23 1.76
C ILE A 85 23.24 -4.16 0.72
N GLY A 86 22.50 -3.09 1.08
CA GLY A 86 22.13 -1.97 0.21
C GLY A 86 20.83 -2.19 -0.55
N VAL A 87 20.32 -1.09 -1.10
CA VAL A 87 19.04 -1.04 -1.81
C VAL A 87 19.09 -1.81 -3.12
N LYS A 88 20.13 -1.59 -3.91
CA LYS A 88 20.34 -2.21 -5.21
C LYS A 88 20.20 -3.73 -5.18
N ARG A 89 20.90 -4.39 -4.25
CA ARG A 89 20.87 -5.86 -4.10
C ARG A 89 19.56 -6.34 -3.53
N THR A 90 19.01 -5.62 -2.57
CA THR A 90 17.74 -5.99 -1.90
C THR A 90 16.57 -5.91 -2.84
N PHE A 91 16.41 -4.81 -3.60
CA PHE A 91 15.30 -4.66 -4.55
C PHE A 91 15.41 -5.66 -5.70
N SER A 92 16.63 -5.87 -6.23
CA SER A 92 16.85 -6.88 -7.26
C SER A 92 16.42 -8.26 -6.78
N ARG A 93 16.86 -8.69 -5.59
CA ARG A 93 16.47 -9.95 -4.99
C ARG A 93 14.96 -10.07 -4.81
N ILE A 94 14.33 -9.06 -4.19
CA ILE A 94 12.88 -9.05 -3.95
C ILE A 94 12.12 -9.23 -5.26
N MET A 95 12.41 -8.38 -6.24
CA MET A 95 11.66 -8.33 -7.49
C MET A 95 11.91 -9.55 -8.38
N VAL A 96 13.13 -10.08 -8.42
CA VAL A 96 13.43 -11.30 -9.20
C VAL A 96 12.71 -12.52 -8.60
N LEU A 97 12.83 -12.73 -7.29
CA LEU A 97 12.19 -13.86 -6.62
C LEU A 97 10.67 -13.76 -6.68
N TRP A 98 10.13 -12.57 -6.40
CA TRP A 98 8.70 -12.32 -6.48
C TRP A 98 8.16 -12.56 -7.88
N GLY A 99 8.76 -12.01 -8.95
CA GLY A 99 8.27 -12.19 -10.31
C GLY A 99 8.31 -13.65 -10.78
N ILE A 100 9.32 -14.43 -10.36
CA ILE A 100 9.38 -15.89 -10.63
C ILE A 100 8.24 -16.60 -9.90
N LEU A 101 8.00 -16.30 -8.61
CA LEU A 101 6.95 -16.93 -7.82
C LEU A 101 5.55 -16.53 -8.31
N ALA A 102 5.37 -15.27 -8.73
CA ALA A 102 4.13 -14.81 -9.36
C ALA A 102 3.84 -15.63 -10.63
N ALA A 103 4.81 -15.75 -11.52
CA ALA A 103 4.68 -16.58 -12.71
C ALA A 103 4.49 -18.08 -12.39
N ALA A 104 5.10 -18.59 -11.33
CA ALA A 104 4.94 -19.98 -10.88
C ALA A 104 3.49 -20.29 -10.43
N THR A 105 2.69 -19.28 -10.08
CA THR A 105 1.26 -19.45 -9.80
C THR A 105 0.50 -20.03 -10.99
N ALA A 106 0.98 -19.83 -12.22
CA ALA A 106 0.40 -20.42 -13.45
C ALA A 106 0.42 -21.96 -13.45
N PHE A 107 1.28 -22.59 -12.65
CA PHE A 107 1.49 -24.03 -12.65
C PHE A 107 0.90 -24.74 -11.43
N VAL A 108 0.08 -24.04 -10.64
CA VAL A 108 -0.59 -24.64 -9.48
C VAL A 108 -1.72 -25.58 -9.95
N THR A 109 -1.76 -26.78 -9.36
CA THR A 109 -2.78 -27.80 -9.66
C THR A 109 -3.47 -28.33 -8.41
N LEU A 110 -2.90 -28.07 -7.22
CA LEU A 110 -3.42 -28.52 -5.94
C LEU A 110 -3.52 -27.32 -4.97
N PRO A 111 -4.45 -27.36 -4.01
CA PRO A 111 -4.53 -26.35 -2.94
C PRO A 111 -3.21 -26.09 -2.22
N SER A 112 -2.47 -27.16 -1.90
CA SER A 112 -1.16 -27.06 -1.24
C SER A 112 -0.13 -26.29 -2.09
N HIS A 113 -0.12 -26.51 -3.42
CA HIS A 113 0.76 -25.75 -4.32
C HIS A 113 0.40 -24.27 -4.28
N PHE A 114 -0.90 -23.95 -4.36
CA PHE A 114 -1.37 -22.58 -4.30
C PHE A 114 -0.98 -21.88 -2.98
N TYR A 115 -1.22 -22.52 -1.84
CA TYR A 115 -0.85 -21.97 -0.54
C TYR A 115 0.67 -21.77 -0.43
N THR A 116 1.46 -22.74 -0.86
CA THR A 116 2.92 -22.67 -0.80
C THR A 116 3.45 -21.52 -1.65
N VAL A 117 3.01 -21.43 -2.92
CA VAL A 117 3.45 -20.36 -3.83
C VAL A 117 3.03 -19.00 -3.30
N ARG A 118 1.78 -18.83 -2.83
CA ARG A 118 1.28 -17.58 -2.28
C ARG A 118 2.01 -17.16 -1.00
N PHE A 119 2.33 -18.11 -0.11
CA PHE A 119 3.12 -17.83 1.09
C PHE A 119 4.55 -17.39 0.76
N LEU A 120 5.21 -18.14 -0.13
CA LEU A 120 6.57 -17.81 -0.60
C LEU A 120 6.60 -16.48 -1.34
N LEU A 121 5.56 -16.16 -2.11
CA LEU A 121 5.39 -14.88 -2.79
C LEU A 121 5.33 -13.74 -1.77
N GLY A 122 4.56 -13.90 -0.69
CA GLY A 122 4.52 -12.94 0.43
C GLY A 122 5.89 -12.72 1.07
N LEU A 123 6.63 -13.81 1.36
CA LEU A 123 8.00 -13.73 1.88
C LEU A 123 8.94 -12.99 0.91
N ALA A 124 8.82 -13.25 -0.40
CA ALA A 124 9.71 -12.66 -1.40
C ALA A 124 9.43 -11.15 -1.62
N GLU A 125 8.16 -10.74 -1.63
CA GLU A 125 7.75 -9.35 -1.89
C GLU A 125 7.94 -8.44 -0.65
N ALA A 126 8.04 -9.02 0.54
CA ALA A 126 8.13 -8.29 1.79
C ALA A 126 9.32 -7.32 1.82
N GLY A 127 9.04 -6.10 2.26
CA GLY A 127 10.05 -5.04 2.40
C GLY A 127 10.20 -4.15 1.17
N LEU A 128 9.52 -4.40 0.04
CA LEU A 128 9.63 -3.53 -1.14
C LEU A 128 9.08 -2.13 -0.85
N TYR A 129 7.84 -2.02 -0.37
CA TYR A 129 7.22 -0.71 -0.12
C TYR A 129 7.97 0.11 0.94
N PRO A 130 8.18 -0.39 2.16
CA PRO A 130 8.95 0.35 3.16
C PRO A 130 10.40 0.58 2.72
N GLY A 131 10.97 -0.36 1.96
CA GLY A 131 12.30 -0.18 1.35
C GLY A 131 12.37 0.98 0.37
N ILE A 132 11.35 1.19 -0.47
CA ILE A 132 11.28 2.33 -1.37
C ILE A 132 11.15 3.64 -0.58
N ILE A 133 10.31 3.68 0.45
CA ILE A 133 10.20 4.85 1.33
C ILE A 133 11.56 5.17 1.97
N PHE A 134 12.25 4.15 2.52
CA PHE A 134 13.60 4.30 3.07
C PHE A 134 14.59 4.78 1.98
N TYR A 135 14.55 4.22 0.77
CA TYR A 135 15.41 4.64 -0.32
C TYR A 135 15.24 6.11 -0.69
N LEU A 136 13.97 6.58 -0.74
CA LEU A 136 13.67 7.99 -0.99
C LEU A 136 14.24 8.92 0.11
N THR A 137 14.36 8.45 1.36
CA THR A 137 15.01 9.25 2.42
C THR A 137 16.50 9.50 2.18
N ARG A 138 17.15 8.64 1.41
CA ARG A 138 18.57 8.78 1.06
C ARG A 138 18.81 9.73 -0.10
N TRP A 139 17.77 10.12 -0.83
CA TRP A 139 17.85 10.97 -2.02
C TRP A 139 17.17 12.33 -1.85
N TYR A 140 16.19 12.42 -0.93
CA TYR A 140 15.41 13.64 -0.75
C TYR A 140 15.43 14.10 0.71
N PRO A 141 15.68 15.38 0.96
CA PRO A 141 15.47 15.99 2.28
C PRO A 141 13.97 16.00 2.62
N VAL A 142 13.64 16.22 3.89
CA VAL A 142 12.25 16.10 4.41
C VAL A 142 11.25 16.95 3.61
N GLU A 143 11.66 18.17 3.21
CA GLU A 143 10.81 19.15 2.52
C GLU A 143 10.40 18.69 1.10
N ARG A 144 11.24 17.89 0.44
CA ARG A 144 11.01 17.40 -0.93
C ARG A 144 10.50 15.97 -0.98
N ARG A 145 10.71 15.20 0.06
CA ARG A 145 10.38 13.77 0.15
C ARG A 145 8.88 13.50 0.01
N ALA A 146 8.05 14.30 0.67
CA ALA A 146 6.59 14.14 0.63
C ALA A 146 6.05 14.12 -0.81
N LYS A 147 6.54 15.02 -1.68
CA LYS A 147 6.16 15.07 -3.10
C LYS A 147 6.60 13.81 -3.87
N ALA A 148 7.82 13.32 -3.62
CA ALA A 148 8.33 12.11 -4.27
C ALA A 148 7.51 10.87 -3.86
N ILE A 149 7.18 10.73 -2.57
CA ILE A 149 6.33 9.66 -2.05
C ILE A 149 4.91 9.75 -2.63
N ALA A 150 4.33 10.94 -2.72
CA ALA A 150 2.99 11.14 -3.29
C ALA A 150 2.93 10.67 -4.75
N ILE A 151 3.89 11.05 -5.58
CA ILE A 151 3.97 10.60 -6.99
C ILE A 151 4.12 9.08 -7.05
N PHE A 152 4.97 8.50 -6.22
CA PHE A 152 5.20 7.06 -6.16
C PHE A 152 3.92 6.30 -5.76
N THR A 153 3.19 6.77 -4.76
CA THR A 153 1.96 6.11 -4.29
C THR A 153 0.79 6.20 -5.28
N CYS A 154 0.81 7.15 -6.23
CA CYS A 154 -0.18 7.19 -7.32
C CYS A 154 -0.14 5.91 -8.20
N ALA A 155 0.95 5.12 -8.14
CA ALA A 155 1.06 3.85 -8.85
C ALA A 155 -0.04 2.86 -8.48
N THR A 156 -0.53 2.86 -7.23
CA THR A 156 -1.64 1.99 -6.80
C THR A 156 -2.94 2.26 -7.54
N GLY A 157 -3.27 3.54 -7.76
CA GLY A 157 -4.45 3.92 -8.53
C GLY A 157 -4.36 3.50 -10.00
N ILE A 158 -3.19 3.71 -10.62
CA ILE A 158 -2.93 3.28 -12.01
C ILE A 158 -2.99 1.75 -12.12
N ALA A 159 -2.38 1.03 -11.20
CA ALA A 159 -2.43 -0.43 -11.17
C ALA A 159 -3.86 -0.96 -10.98
N GLY A 160 -4.66 -0.36 -10.09
CA GLY A 160 -6.06 -0.73 -9.91
C GLY A 160 -6.90 -0.46 -11.17
N LEU A 161 -6.66 0.67 -11.86
CA LEU A 161 -7.36 1.03 -13.08
C LEU A 161 -7.01 0.09 -14.25
N LEU A 162 -5.72 -0.24 -14.43
CA LEU A 162 -5.24 -1.07 -15.54
C LEU A 162 -5.36 -2.58 -15.26
N GLY A 163 -5.33 -2.98 -13.98
CA GLY A 163 -5.26 -4.38 -13.58
C GLY A 163 -6.42 -5.21 -14.08
N GLY A 164 -7.64 -4.70 -13.92
CA GLY A 164 -8.85 -5.35 -14.40
C GLY A 164 -8.85 -5.59 -15.91
N PRO A 165 -8.80 -4.51 -16.72
CA PRO A 165 -8.80 -4.63 -18.18
C PRO A 165 -7.66 -5.50 -18.74
N MET A 166 -6.43 -5.32 -18.21
CA MET A 166 -5.27 -6.09 -18.67
C MET A 166 -5.40 -7.58 -18.33
N SER A 167 -5.83 -7.91 -17.12
CA SER A 167 -6.03 -9.30 -16.70
C SER A 167 -7.16 -9.95 -17.48
N GLY A 168 -8.30 -9.26 -17.64
CA GLY A 168 -9.43 -9.75 -18.42
C GLY A 168 -9.07 -9.96 -19.89
N TRP A 169 -8.31 -9.06 -20.49
CA TRP A 169 -7.83 -9.20 -21.86
C TRP A 169 -6.94 -10.43 -22.04
N LEU A 170 -5.98 -10.63 -21.12
CA LEU A 170 -5.10 -11.80 -21.16
C LEU A 170 -5.89 -13.09 -20.98
N MET A 171 -6.82 -13.17 -20.04
CA MET A 171 -7.63 -14.35 -19.82
C MET A 171 -8.51 -14.69 -21.04
N THR A 172 -9.04 -13.69 -21.74
CA THR A 172 -9.90 -13.92 -22.89
C THR A 172 -9.11 -14.29 -24.16
N HIS A 173 -8.01 -13.58 -24.45
CA HIS A 173 -7.32 -13.73 -25.74
C HIS A 173 -6.20 -14.77 -25.73
N MET A 174 -5.75 -15.19 -24.55
CA MET A 174 -4.69 -16.20 -24.43
C MET A 174 -5.22 -17.58 -24.02
N GLU A 175 -6.55 -17.74 -23.92
CA GLU A 175 -7.17 -19.03 -23.60
C GLU A 175 -6.85 -20.06 -24.69
N GLY A 176 -6.40 -21.26 -24.28
CA GLY A 176 -6.06 -22.37 -25.18
C GLY A 176 -4.70 -22.26 -25.89
N ILE A 177 -3.99 -21.11 -25.77
CA ILE A 177 -2.66 -20.97 -26.40
C ILE A 177 -1.67 -21.90 -25.70
N ARG A 178 -1.02 -22.78 -26.47
CA ARG A 178 -0.11 -23.81 -25.96
C ARG A 178 -0.76 -24.75 -24.94
N ALA A 179 -2.04 -25.04 -25.09
CA ALA A 179 -2.83 -25.85 -24.18
C ALA A 179 -2.84 -25.33 -22.70
N MET A 180 -2.65 -24.01 -22.52
CA MET A 180 -2.73 -23.35 -21.22
C MET A 180 -3.99 -22.49 -21.15
N HIS A 181 -4.56 -22.37 -19.95
CA HIS A 181 -5.68 -21.49 -19.68
C HIS A 181 -5.26 -20.01 -19.63
N GLY A 182 -6.19 -19.10 -19.93
CA GLY A 182 -5.92 -17.66 -19.96
C GLY A 182 -5.43 -17.10 -18.62
N TRP A 183 -5.93 -17.63 -17.48
CA TRP A 183 -5.45 -17.25 -16.16
C TRP A 183 -3.98 -17.63 -15.91
N GLN A 184 -3.49 -18.72 -16.49
CA GLN A 184 -2.09 -19.12 -16.40
C GLN A 184 -1.20 -18.13 -17.14
N TRP A 185 -1.59 -17.74 -18.36
CA TRP A 185 -0.89 -16.71 -19.11
C TRP A 185 -0.90 -15.37 -18.41
N MET A 186 -2.00 -15.02 -17.75
CA MET A 186 -2.09 -13.78 -16.97
C MET A 186 -1.00 -13.73 -15.87
N PHE A 187 -0.82 -14.79 -15.09
CA PHE A 187 0.25 -14.84 -14.08
C PHE A 187 1.65 -14.79 -14.68
N ILE A 188 1.89 -15.43 -15.81
CA ILE A 188 3.19 -15.40 -16.50
C ILE A 188 3.49 -13.98 -17.01
N VAL A 189 2.54 -13.40 -17.77
CA VAL A 189 2.73 -12.09 -18.44
C VAL A 189 2.77 -10.93 -17.44
N GLN A 190 2.06 -11.02 -16.32
CA GLN A 190 2.09 -9.97 -15.29
C GLN A 190 3.21 -10.17 -14.27
N GLY A 191 3.62 -11.41 -13.99
CA GLY A 191 4.66 -11.73 -13.02
C GLY A 191 6.08 -11.53 -13.55
N LEU A 192 6.40 -12.08 -14.72
CA LEU A 192 7.76 -12.02 -15.26
C LEU A 192 8.34 -10.59 -15.42
N PRO A 193 7.56 -9.57 -15.82
CA PRO A 193 8.09 -8.20 -15.89
C PRO A 193 8.70 -7.70 -14.58
N ALA A 194 8.18 -8.15 -13.42
CA ALA A 194 8.78 -7.82 -12.14
C ALA A 194 10.21 -8.37 -12.01
N SER A 195 10.46 -9.61 -12.49
CA SER A 195 11.81 -10.18 -12.49
C SER A 195 12.77 -9.41 -13.42
N PHE A 196 12.31 -9.01 -14.60
CA PHE A 196 13.10 -8.17 -15.51
C PHE A 196 13.40 -6.80 -14.90
N LEU A 197 12.43 -6.17 -14.27
CA LEU A 197 12.65 -4.93 -13.52
C LEU A 197 13.60 -5.13 -12.34
N GLY A 198 13.54 -6.28 -11.68
CA GLY A 198 14.49 -6.65 -10.62
C GLY A 198 15.93 -6.76 -11.12
N ILE A 199 16.13 -7.38 -12.28
CA ILE A 199 17.44 -7.42 -12.95
C ILE A 199 17.86 -6.00 -13.34
N ALA A 200 16.95 -5.23 -13.94
CA ALA A 200 17.22 -3.83 -14.29
C ALA A 200 17.57 -2.97 -13.06
N ALA A 201 16.88 -3.17 -11.92
CA ALA A 201 17.16 -2.45 -10.66
C ALA A 201 18.62 -2.63 -10.22
N PHE A 202 19.18 -3.82 -10.41
CA PHE A 202 20.58 -4.09 -10.07
C PHE A 202 21.57 -3.22 -10.85
N PHE A 203 21.27 -2.88 -12.09
CA PHE A 203 22.15 -2.05 -12.94
C PHE A 203 21.79 -0.57 -12.90
N PHE A 204 20.51 -0.25 -12.65
CA PHE A 204 19.97 1.10 -12.76
C PHE A 204 20.01 1.91 -11.47
N LEU A 205 19.80 1.24 -10.31
CA LEU A 205 19.75 1.89 -9.02
C LEU A 205 21.14 2.00 -8.39
N ASP A 206 21.39 3.11 -7.73
CA ASP A 206 22.54 3.34 -6.87
C ASP A 206 22.11 3.40 -5.41
N ASP A 207 22.94 2.97 -4.46
CA ASP A 207 22.59 2.92 -3.04
C ASP A 207 22.45 4.30 -2.38
N GLY A 208 22.93 5.35 -3.03
CA GLY A 208 22.86 6.73 -2.56
C GLY A 208 23.59 7.68 -3.50
N PRO A 209 23.47 9.01 -3.26
CA PRO A 209 24.06 10.05 -4.10
C PRO A 209 25.58 9.90 -4.27
N GLU A 210 26.27 9.43 -3.22
CA GLU A 210 27.73 9.27 -3.22
C GLU A 210 28.20 8.35 -4.35
N LYS A 211 27.44 7.30 -4.64
CA LYS A 211 27.76 6.25 -5.62
C LYS A 211 27.22 6.53 -7.01
N ALA A 212 26.40 7.58 -7.17
CA ALA A 212 25.72 7.90 -8.43
C ALA A 212 26.70 8.50 -9.46
N LYS A 213 27.05 7.71 -10.48
CA LYS A 213 27.99 8.14 -11.54
C LYS A 213 27.38 9.18 -12.50
N TRP A 214 26.06 9.35 -12.52
CA TRP A 214 25.32 10.27 -13.38
C TRP A 214 25.11 11.67 -12.77
N LEU A 215 25.56 11.88 -11.52
CA LEU A 215 25.63 13.18 -10.86
C LEU A 215 27.06 13.72 -10.93
N SER A 216 27.20 15.03 -11.16
CA SER A 216 28.48 15.71 -11.02
C SER A 216 28.89 15.81 -9.54
N ASP A 217 30.17 16.03 -9.28
CA ASP A 217 30.65 16.11 -7.89
C ASP A 217 30.07 17.33 -7.15
N ALA A 218 29.79 18.43 -7.84
CA ALA A 218 29.09 19.59 -7.30
C ALA A 218 27.65 19.27 -6.93
N GLU A 219 26.89 18.52 -7.78
CA GLU A 219 25.54 18.08 -7.49
C GLU A 219 25.51 17.12 -6.30
N LYS A 220 26.46 16.18 -6.21
CA LYS A 220 26.58 15.27 -5.06
C LYS A 220 26.83 16.03 -3.76
N ALA A 221 27.80 16.95 -3.77
CA ALA A 221 28.13 17.75 -2.60
C ALA A 221 26.91 18.56 -2.11
N GLN A 222 26.15 19.17 -3.04
CA GLN A 222 24.93 19.91 -2.71
C GLN A 222 23.87 19.02 -2.07
N ILE A 223 23.59 17.84 -2.68
CA ILE A 223 22.58 16.89 -2.16
C ILE A 223 22.97 16.40 -0.77
N LEU A 224 24.24 16.05 -0.56
CA LEU A 224 24.74 15.58 0.73
C LEU A 224 24.67 16.66 1.80
N ALA A 225 24.93 17.91 1.44
CA ALA A 225 24.75 19.05 2.34
C ALA A 225 23.29 19.23 2.75
N ASP A 226 22.36 19.19 1.78
CA ASP A 226 20.92 19.30 2.03
C ASP A 226 20.42 18.17 2.94
N LEU A 227 20.84 16.92 2.67
CA LEU A 227 20.48 15.75 3.48
C LEU A 227 21.04 15.86 4.90
N LYS A 228 22.26 16.35 5.08
CA LYS A 228 22.87 16.55 6.40
C LYS A 228 22.15 17.63 7.20
N HIS A 229 21.76 18.72 6.57
CA HIS A 229 20.95 19.76 7.20
C HIS A 229 19.59 19.23 7.67
N SER A 230 18.96 18.42 6.85
CA SER A 230 17.66 17.78 7.17
C SER A 230 17.77 16.69 8.24
N SER A 231 18.93 16.03 8.40
CA SER A 231 19.16 14.93 9.36
C SER A 231 19.49 15.42 10.78
N GLY A 232 19.77 16.69 10.97
CA GLY A 232 20.16 17.27 12.27
C GLY A 232 19.10 17.18 13.38
N VAL A 233 17.94 16.55 13.09
CA VAL A 233 16.81 16.38 14.02
C VAL A 233 16.60 14.91 14.45
N SER A 234 17.34 13.93 13.89
CA SER A 234 17.12 12.50 14.18
C SER A 234 18.41 11.82 14.62
N GLY A 235 18.88 12.15 15.82
CA GLY A 235 19.97 11.44 16.48
C GLY A 235 19.48 10.29 17.35
N THR A 236 20.10 9.15 17.17
CA THR A 236 20.38 8.06 18.13
C THR A 236 19.29 7.61 19.08
N HIS A 237 18.90 6.34 18.98
CA HIS A 237 18.40 5.39 20.00
C HIS A 237 17.36 4.41 19.41
N ALA A 238 17.80 3.50 18.51
CA ALA A 238 16.86 2.59 17.85
C ALA A 238 16.34 1.43 18.75
N GLU A 239 17.11 0.97 19.73
CA GLU A 239 16.73 -0.22 20.52
C GLU A 239 15.73 0.05 21.63
N HIS A 240 15.86 1.16 22.36
CA HIS A 240 14.84 1.57 23.35
C HIS A 240 13.52 2.02 22.71
N THR A 241 13.55 2.37 21.44
CA THR A 241 12.48 2.93 20.61
C THR A 241 11.39 1.92 20.31
N PHE A 242 11.73 0.67 19.95
CA PHE A 242 10.75 -0.36 19.55
C PHE A 242 9.93 -0.88 20.73
N MET A 243 10.57 -1.13 21.88
CA MET A 243 9.87 -1.60 23.07
C MET A 243 8.92 -0.54 23.65
N ASN A 244 9.27 0.73 23.55
CA ASN A 244 8.39 1.82 23.96
C ASN A 244 7.17 1.93 23.05
N ALA A 245 7.33 1.70 21.72
CA ALA A 245 6.23 1.67 20.78
C ALA A 245 5.24 0.54 21.07
N LEU A 246 5.72 -0.65 21.44
CA LEU A 246 4.86 -1.78 21.82
C LEU A 246 4.04 -1.53 23.10
N ARG A 247 4.45 -0.60 23.96
CA ARG A 247 3.73 -0.22 25.18
C ARG A 247 2.75 0.93 24.97
N ASP A 248 2.82 1.62 23.84
CA ASP A 248 1.94 2.75 23.56
C ASP A 248 0.57 2.27 23.01
N PRO A 249 -0.54 2.48 23.75
CA PRO A 249 -1.88 2.07 23.30
C PRO A 249 -2.31 2.74 21.99
N ARG A 250 -1.73 3.90 21.67
CA ARG A 250 -2.00 4.65 20.42
C ARG A 250 -1.63 3.85 19.19
N VAL A 251 -0.55 3.07 19.29
CA VAL A 251 -0.09 2.17 18.20
C VAL A 251 -1.15 1.12 17.89
N TYR A 252 -1.79 0.56 18.90
CA TYR A 252 -2.84 -0.46 18.71
C TYR A 252 -4.14 0.13 18.17
N VAL A 253 -4.50 1.35 18.59
CA VAL A 253 -5.67 2.06 18.04
C VAL A 253 -5.46 2.31 16.54
N MET A 254 -4.34 2.90 16.15
CA MET A 254 -4.05 3.18 14.75
C MET A 254 -3.80 1.89 13.95
N GLY A 255 -3.20 0.86 14.57
CA GLY A 255 -3.06 -0.47 14.00
C GLY A 255 -4.42 -1.10 13.68
N PHE A 256 -5.39 -0.96 14.57
CA PHE A 256 -6.75 -1.47 14.34
C PHE A 256 -7.51 -0.67 13.25
N VAL A 257 -7.37 0.66 13.22
CA VAL A 257 -7.94 1.48 12.13
C VAL A 257 -7.35 1.06 10.79
N TRP A 258 -6.04 0.87 10.73
CA TRP A 258 -5.34 0.40 9.52
C TRP A 258 -5.74 -1.03 9.15
N PHE A 259 -5.91 -1.93 10.12
CA PHE A 259 -6.40 -3.29 9.92
C PHE A 259 -7.81 -3.31 9.29
N ALA A 260 -8.72 -2.51 9.83
CA ALA A 260 -10.08 -2.43 9.32
C ALA A 260 -10.12 -1.88 7.87
N GLN A 261 -9.30 -0.86 7.59
CA GLN A 261 -9.20 -0.29 6.24
C GLN A 261 -8.58 -1.29 5.27
N ILE A 262 -7.48 -1.97 5.63
CA ILE A 262 -6.82 -2.97 4.79
C ILE A 262 -7.74 -4.18 4.55
N ALA A 263 -8.55 -4.59 5.54
CA ALA A 263 -9.57 -5.61 5.34
C ALA A 263 -10.57 -5.20 4.24
N GLY A 264 -11.01 -3.95 4.22
CA GLY A 264 -11.83 -3.39 3.14
C GLY A 264 -11.13 -3.38 1.78
N VAL A 265 -9.85 -2.94 1.72
CA VAL A 265 -9.06 -2.92 0.49
C VAL A 265 -9.01 -4.29 -0.17
N PHE A 266 -8.75 -5.35 0.61
CA PHE A 266 -8.64 -6.70 0.07
C PHE A 266 -9.99 -7.42 -0.08
N ALA A 267 -11.06 -6.96 0.61
CA ALA A 267 -12.41 -7.34 0.25
C ALA A 267 -12.73 -6.92 -1.18
N ILE A 268 -12.47 -5.65 -1.53
CA ILE A 268 -12.64 -5.18 -2.91
C ILE A 268 -11.62 -5.85 -3.84
N GLY A 269 -10.34 -5.84 -3.53
CA GLY A 269 -9.29 -6.36 -4.41
C GLY A 269 -9.52 -7.80 -4.86
N PHE A 270 -10.01 -8.65 -3.98
CA PHE A 270 -10.21 -10.07 -4.29
C PHE A 270 -11.62 -10.41 -4.77
N TRP A 271 -12.66 -9.68 -4.35
CA TRP A 271 -14.04 -10.08 -4.61
C TRP A 271 -14.80 -9.18 -5.58
N LEU A 272 -14.26 -8.00 -5.93
CA LEU A 272 -14.86 -7.08 -6.91
C LEU A 272 -15.21 -7.77 -8.25
N PRO A 273 -14.30 -8.55 -8.88
CA PRO A 273 -14.62 -9.23 -10.12
C PRO A 273 -15.75 -10.25 -9.96
N THR A 274 -15.77 -10.97 -8.84
CA THR A 274 -16.83 -11.94 -8.52
C THR A 274 -18.18 -11.27 -8.33
N LEU A 275 -18.22 -10.10 -7.68
CA LEU A 275 -19.43 -9.30 -7.51
C LEU A 275 -19.98 -8.79 -8.85
N ILE A 276 -19.09 -8.35 -9.75
CA ILE A 276 -19.49 -7.97 -11.11
C ILE A 276 -19.95 -9.19 -11.90
N LYS A 277 -19.28 -10.33 -11.82
CA LYS A 277 -19.72 -11.60 -12.45
C LYS A 277 -21.13 -12.00 -12.00
N SER A 278 -21.48 -11.79 -10.73
CA SER A 278 -22.80 -12.14 -10.18
C SER A 278 -23.96 -11.33 -10.78
N THR A 279 -23.68 -10.24 -11.52
CA THR A 279 -24.71 -9.47 -12.25
C THR A 279 -25.12 -10.11 -13.59
N GLY A 280 -24.52 -11.26 -13.96
CA GLY A 280 -24.82 -11.99 -15.21
C GLY A 280 -23.75 -11.87 -16.27
N LEU A 281 -22.67 -11.14 -16.04
CA LEU A 281 -21.55 -11.06 -16.96
C LEU A 281 -20.73 -12.36 -16.92
N THR A 282 -20.33 -12.85 -18.09
CA THR A 282 -19.55 -14.09 -18.23
C THR A 282 -18.15 -13.85 -18.78
N SER A 283 -17.96 -12.79 -19.59
CA SER A 283 -16.68 -12.47 -20.21
C SER A 283 -15.68 -11.90 -19.20
N PRO A 284 -14.50 -12.54 -19.02
CA PRO A 284 -13.43 -11.99 -18.17
C PRO A 284 -12.98 -10.57 -18.58
N LEU A 285 -12.99 -10.29 -19.91
CA LEU A 285 -12.64 -8.97 -20.42
C LEU A 285 -13.65 -7.89 -19.98
N GLU A 286 -14.96 -8.16 -20.11
CA GLU A 286 -16.00 -7.22 -19.68
C GLU A 286 -15.94 -7.01 -18.18
N ILE A 287 -15.82 -8.09 -17.40
CA ILE A 287 -15.67 -8.02 -15.93
C ILE A 287 -14.44 -7.17 -15.57
N GLY A 288 -13.32 -7.37 -16.26
CA GLY A 288 -12.11 -6.60 -16.09
C GLY A 288 -12.29 -5.11 -16.38
N ILE A 289 -12.95 -4.76 -17.49
CA ILE A 289 -13.24 -3.37 -17.89
C ILE A 289 -14.16 -2.70 -16.85
N TYR A 290 -15.24 -3.34 -16.45
CA TYR A 290 -16.15 -2.80 -15.43
C TYR A 290 -15.49 -2.69 -14.06
N SER A 291 -14.53 -3.55 -13.73
CA SER A 291 -13.73 -3.46 -12.50
C SER A 291 -12.88 -2.20 -12.43
N ALA A 292 -12.52 -1.59 -13.54
CA ALA A 292 -11.76 -0.34 -13.56
C ALA A 292 -12.57 0.87 -13.08
N ILE A 293 -13.91 0.86 -13.24
CA ILE A 293 -14.79 1.99 -12.90
C ILE A 293 -14.72 2.34 -11.40
N PRO A 294 -14.91 1.41 -10.46
CA PRO A 294 -14.75 1.68 -9.03
C PRO A 294 -13.37 2.24 -8.66
N TYR A 295 -12.30 1.73 -9.26
CA TYR A 295 -10.94 2.25 -9.01
C TYR A 295 -10.75 3.65 -9.57
N PHE A 296 -11.31 3.97 -10.74
CA PHE A 296 -11.28 5.33 -11.30
C PHE A 296 -12.01 6.33 -10.40
N VAL A 297 -13.21 5.99 -9.95
CA VAL A 297 -13.99 6.83 -9.01
C VAL A 297 -13.24 7.01 -7.69
N SER A 298 -12.61 5.94 -7.18
CA SER A 298 -11.84 6.02 -5.95
C SER A 298 -10.61 6.93 -6.07
N TRP A 299 -9.99 6.98 -7.24
CA TRP A 299 -8.85 7.87 -7.49
C TRP A 299 -9.25 9.35 -7.44
N ILE A 300 -10.39 9.70 -8.03
CA ILE A 300 -10.97 11.05 -7.95
C ILE A 300 -11.31 11.39 -6.49
N ALA A 301 -11.97 10.45 -5.78
CA ALA A 301 -12.35 10.64 -4.38
C ALA A 301 -11.12 10.82 -3.47
N LEU A 302 -10.04 10.04 -3.69
CA LEU A 302 -8.79 10.16 -2.96
C LEU A 302 -8.20 11.56 -3.10
N ILE A 303 -8.11 12.09 -4.32
CA ILE A 303 -7.56 13.43 -4.56
C ILE A 303 -8.45 14.49 -3.88
N GLY A 304 -9.76 14.45 -4.13
CA GLY A 304 -10.70 15.44 -3.62
C GLY A 304 -10.80 15.46 -2.10
N MET A 305 -10.86 14.26 -1.48
CA MET A 305 -10.95 14.11 -0.03
C MET A 305 -9.69 14.60 0.69
N ASN A 306 -8.51 14.19 0.19
CA ASN A 306 -7.24 14.64 0.80
C ASN A 306 -7.03 16.15 0.60
N TRP A 307 -7.34 16.69 -0.57
CA TRP A 307 -7.30 18.14 -0.79
C TRP A 307 -8.21 18.93 0.16
N ASN A 308 -9.45 18.44 0.39
CA ASN A 308 -10.39 19.06 1.31
C ASN A 308 -9.91 18.96 2.76
N SER A 309 -9.40 17.81 3.16
CA SER A 309 -8.83 17.59 4.50
C SER A 309 -7.63 18.51 4.77
N ASP A 310 -6.74 18.69 3.79
CA ASP A 310 -5.60 19.62 3.92
C ASP A 310 -6.06 21.07 3.99
N ARG A 311 -7.10 21.45 3.23
CA ARG A 311 -7.66 22.81 3.26
C ARG A 311 -8.35 23.14 4.58
N THR A 312 -9.07 22.18 5.16
CA THR A 312 -9.79 22.35 6.43
C THR A 312 -8.93 22.05 7.65
N MET A 313 -7.71 21.53 7.44
CA MET A 313 -6.80 21.05 8.47
C MET A 313 -7.46 20.03 9.43
N GLU A 314 -8.47 19.32 8.94
CA GLU A 314 -9.23 18.33 9.69
C GLU A 314 -9.05 16.94 9.02
N ARG A 315 -8.43 16.00 9.72
CA ARG A 315 -8.11 14.68 9.17
C ARG A 315 -8.98 13.57 9.74
N ARG A 316 -9.36 13.70 11.01
CA ARG A 316 -10.03 12.66 11.78
C ARG A 316 -11.44 12.37 11.24
N TRP A 317 -12.26 13.41 11.06
CA TRP A 317 -13.61 13.29 10.52
C TRP A 317 -13.60 12.90 9.04
N HIS A 318 -12.69 13.44 8.25
CA HIS A 318 -12.54 13.05 6.85
C HIS A 318 -12.20 11.56 6.73
N CYS A 319 -11.28 11.05 7.55
CA CYS A 319 -10.93 9.64 7.60
C CYS A 319 -12.15 8.78 8.01
N GLY A 320 -12.77 9.07 9.15
CA GLY A 320 -13.85 8.25 9.70
C GLY A 320 -15.11 8.27 8.85
N ILE A 321 -15.59 9.45 8.39
CA ILE A 321 -16.79 9.56 7.55
C ILE A 321 -16.56 8.83 6.21
N THR A 322 -15.39 8.98 5.63
CA THR A 322 -15.08 8.31 4.36
C THR A 322 -15.07 6.78 4.54
N MET A 323 -14.52 6.27 5.63
CA MET A 323 -14.58 4.84 5.96
C MET A 323 -16.02 4.36 6.19
N ILE A 324 -16.87 5.15 6.84
CA ILE A 324 -18.31 4.84 7.02
C ILE A 324 -19.00 4.73 5.65
N ILE A 325 -18.79 5.70 4.77
CA ILE A 325 -19.36 5.68 3.41
C ILE A 325 -18.88 4.43 2.66
N GLY A 326 -17.59 4.07 2.78
CA GLY A 326 -17.03 2.86 2.19
C GLY A 326 -17.67 1.58 2.73
N ALA A 327 -17.86 1.50 4.05
CA ALA A 327 -18.49 0.36 4.70
C ALA A 327 -19.96 0.19 4.27
N LEU A 328 -20.72 1.28 4.20
CA LEU A 328 -22.11 1.26 3.71
C LEU A 328 -22.19 0.86 2.24
N GLY A 329 -21.29 1.39 1.39
CA GLY A 329 -21.17 0.98 0.00
C GLY A 329 -20.84 -0.49 -0.17
N LEU A 330 -19.91 -1.03 0.65
CA LEU A 330 -19.54 -2.44 0.63
C LEU A 330 -20.70 -3.35 1.08
N PHE A 331 -21.43 -2.95 2.12
CA PHE A 331 -22.64 -3.64 2.56
C PHE A 331 -23.70 -3.66 1.48
N ALA A 332 -24.00 -2.50 0.87
CA ALA A 332 -24.96 -2.37 -0.21
C ALA A 332 -24.59 -3.24 -1.42
N ALA A 333 -23.29 -3.27 -1.81
CA ALA A 333 -22.81 -4.12 -2.89
C ALA A 333 -23.06 -5.62 -2.66
N GLY A 334 -23.06 -6.06 -1.39
CA GLY A 334 -23.41 -7.44 -1.01
C GLY A 334 -24.89 -7.77 -1.14
N LEU A 335 -25.76 -6.78 -1.11
CA LEU A 335 -27.22 -6.96 -1.18
C LEU A 335 -27.79 -6.80 -2.60
N ILE A 336 -27.07 -6.12 -3.49
CA ILE A 336 -27.52 -5.85 -4.86
C ILE A 336 -27.23 -7.07 -5.73
N HIS A 337 -28.28 -7.61 -6.35
CA HIS A 337 -28.21 -8.74 -7.27
C HIS A 337 -28.90 -8.39 -8.59
N GLY A 338 -28.36 -8.91 -9.70
CA GLY A 338 -28.99 -8.85 -11.03
C GLY A 338 -28.96 -7.49 -11.74
N SER A 339 -28.36 -6.45 -11.16
CA SER A 339 -28.22 -5.14 -11.81
C SER A 339 -26.76 -4.66 -11.82
N LEU A 340 -26.15 -4.67 -12.99
CA LEU A 340 -24.79 -4.18 -13.18
C LEU A 340 -24.66 -2.71 -12.77
N ALA A 341 -25.60 -1.85 -13.18
CA ALA A 341 -25.54 -0.42 -12.90
C ALA A 341 -25.53 -0.13 -11.38
N TRP A 342 -26.46 -0.68 -10.62
CA TRP A 342 -26.51 -0.48 -9.18
C TRP A 342 -25.33 -1.12 -8.45
N SER A 343 -24.88 -2.29 -8.92
CA SER A 343 -23.67 -2.92 -8.38
C SER A 343 -22.45 -2.04 -8.59
N LEU A 344 -22.26 -1.46 -9.78
CA LEU A 344 -21.14 -0.53 -10.06
C LEU A 344 -21.21 0.75 -9.22
N VAL A 345 -22.43 1.30 -8.99
CA VAL A 345 -22.59 2.46 -8.09
C VAL A 345 -22.17 2.10 -6.66
N ALA A 346 -22.70 1.01 -6.11
CA ALA A 346 -22.36 0.57 -4.75
C ALA A 346 -20.86 0.24 -4.60
N LEU A 347 -20.29 -0.48 -5.57
CA LEU A 347 -18.87 -0.81 -5.60
C LEU A 347 -17.99 0.43 -5.76
N SER A 348 -18.43 1.44 -6.53
CA SER A 348 -17.70 2.71 -6.65
C SER A 348 -17.70 3.49 -5.34
N ILE A 349 -18.84 3.56 -4.65
CA ILE A 349 -18.93 4.18 -3.31
C ILE A 349 -18.06 3.40 -2.31
N ALA A 350 -18.13 2.06 -2.33
CA ALA A 350 -17.30 1.21 -1.47
C ALA A 350 -15.81 1.47 -1.70
N THR A 351 -15.36 1.36 -2.96
CA THR A 351 -13.93 1.50 -3.30
C THR A 351 -13.41 2.91 -3.00
N ALA A 352 -14.19 3.93 -3.29
CA ALA A 352 -13.86 5.31 -2.96
C ALA A 352 -13.71 5.51 -1.45
N GLY A 353 -14.69 5.07 -0.66
CA GLY A 353 -14.65 5.20 0.80
C GLY A 353 -13.61 4.33 1.49
N ILE A 354 -13.16 3.25 0.84
CA ILE A 354 -12.10 2.37 1.34
C ILE A 354 -10.71 2.93 1.01
N LEU A 355 -10.46 3.41 -0.22
CA LEU A 355 -9.11 3.81 -0.64
C LEU A 355 -8.77 5.27 -0.31
N ALA A 356 -9.75 6.18 -0.31
CA ALA A 356 -9.50 7.60 -0.07
C ALA A 356 -8.91 7.91 1.32
N PRO A 357 -9.26 7.23 2.44
CA PRO A 357 -8.72 7.54 3.76
C PRO A 357 -7.27 7.05 3.97
N ASN A 358 -6.69 6.28 3.06
CA ASN A 358 -5.35 5.71 3.22
C ASN A 358 -4.28 6.77 3.61
N PRO A 359 -4.10 7.88 2.87
CA PRO A 359 -3.12 8.90 3.25
C PRO A 359 -3.44 9.56 4.60
N LEU A 360 -4.74 9.73 4.93
CA LEU A 360 -5.17 10.35 6.17
C LEU A 360 -4.84 9.48 7.39
N ILE A 361 -5.00 8.15 7.28
CA ILE A 361 -4.62 7.22 8.36
C ILE A 361 -3.13 7.33 8.67
N TRP A 362 -2.28 7.41 7.64
CA TRP A 362 -0.85 7.57 7.83
C TRP A 362 -0.49 8.95 8.39
N ALA A 363 -1.14 10.00 7.92
CA ALA A 363 -0.95 11.34 8.47
C ALA A 363 -1.34 11.41 9.95
N ILE A 364 -2.50 10.84 10.33
CA ILE A 364 -2.93 10.76 11.73
C ILE A 364 -1.94 9.91 12.55
N SER A 365 -1.51 8.74 12.02
CA SER A 365 -0.61 7.84 12.72
C SER A 365 0.73 8.51 13.04
N THR A 366 1.31 9.21 12.07
CA THR A 366 2.59 9.92 12.26
C THR A 366 2.49 11.12 13.18
N ASP A 367 1.34 11.79 13.21
CA ASP A 367 1.09 12.90 14.13
C ASP A 367 0.80 12.42 15.57
N TYR A 368 0.22 11.22 15.71
CA TYR A 368 -0.21 10.66 17.00
C TYR A 368 0.90 9.90 17.70
N ILE A 369 1.71 9.13 16.95
CA ILE A 369 2.81 8.33 17.47
C ILE A 369 4.09 9.17 17.37
N ARG A 370 4.43 9.88 18.44
CA ARG A 370 5.57 10.82 18.51
C ARG A 370 6.68 10.30 19.43
N GLY A 371 7.82 10.98 19.38
CA GLY A 371 8.97 10.71 20.25
C GLY A 371 9.88 9.62 19.71
N SER A 372 10.75 9.12 20.56
CA SER A 372 11.79 8.14 20.21
C SER A 372 11.26 6.80 19.70
N GLY A 373 9.98 6.49 19.93
CA GLY A 373 9.27 5.28 19.49
C GLY A 373 8.55 5.38 18.13
N ALA A 374 8.50 6.55 17.50
CA ALA A 374 7.63 6.79 16.34
C ALA A 374 7.88 5.84 15.16
N ALA A 375 9.13 5.62 14.79
CA ALA A 375 9.48 4.73 13.68
C ALA A 375 9.07 3.27 13.96
N GLY A 376 9.31 2.79 15.19
CA GLY A 376 8.89 1.46 15.63
C GLY A 376 7.37 1.34 15.69
N GLY A 377 6.67 2.38 16.16
CA GLY A 377 5.22 2.43 16.22
C GLY A 377 4.56 2.35 14.85
N VAL A 378 5.06 3.09 13.88
CA VAL A 378 4.59 3.04 12.48
C VAL A 378 4.78 1.63 11.89
N ALA A 379 5.91 0.97 12.17
CA ALA A 379 6.14 -0.40 11.72
C ALA A 379 5.13 -1.40 12.35
N VAL A 380 4.84 -1.27 13.65
CA VAL A 380 3.84 -2.12 14.33
C VAL A 380 2.44 -1.86 13.78
N VAL A 381 2.05 -0.59 13.56
CA VAL A 381 0.78 -0.24 12.91
C VAL A 381 0.66 -0.93 11.55
N ASN A 382 1.72 -0.90 10.74
CA ASN A 382 1.72 -1.54 9.44
C ASN A 382 1.56 -3.06 9.53
N CYS A 383 2.31 -3.73 10.42
CA CYS A 383 2.19 -5.17 10.64
C CYS A 383 0.79 -5.59 11.09
N ILE A 384 0.18 -4.86 12.05
CA ILE A 384 -1.19 -5.12 12.49
C ILE A 384 -2.17 -4.94 11.33
N GLY A 385 -2.03 -3.85 10.57
CA GLY A 385 -2.92 -3.55 9.45
C GLY A 385 -2.88 -4.61 8.36
N LEU A 386 -1.69 -5.09 7.99
CA LEU A 386 -1.53 -6.09 6.94
C LEU A 386 -2.21 -7.43 7.27
N LEU A 387 -2.42 -7.75 8.56
CA LEU A 387 -3.21 -8.92 8.96
C LEU A 387 -4.68 -8.80 8.51
N GLY A 388 -5.19 -7.59 8.26
CA GLY A 388 -6.50 -7.37 7.63
C GLY A 388 -6.60 -8.00 6.25
N GLY A 389 -5.50 -8.02 5.49
CA GLY A 389 -5.40 -8.69 4.19
C GLY A 389 -5.48 -10.22 4.27
N PHE A 390 -5.09 -10.82 5.40
CA PHE A 390 -5.31 -12.24 5.68
C PHE A 390 -6.74 -12.52 6.14
N VAL A 391 -7.21 -11.75 7.10
CA VAL A 391 -8.50 -12.01 7.78
C VAL A 391 -9.69 -11.77 6.85
N SER A 392 -9.64 -10.73 6.03
CA SER A 392 -10.74 -10.33 5.14
C SER A 392 -11.17 -11.44 4.16
N PRO A 393 -10.29 -12.00 3.31
CA PRO A 393 -10.70 -13.06 2.40
C PRO A 393 -11.15 -14.32 3.16
N MET A 394 -10.55 -14.64 4.31
CA MET A 394 -10.95 -15.77 5.15
C MET A 394 -12.40 -15.64 5.64
N ILE A 395 -12.79 -14.47 6.13
CA ILE A 395 -14.16 -14.21 6.59
C ILE A 395 -15.14 -14.35 5.41
N ILE A 396 -14.86 -13.66 4.29
CA ILE A 396 -15.76 -13.65 3.13
C ILE A 396 -15.88 -15.06 2.53
N GLY A 397 -14.77 -15.74 2.33
CA GLY A 397 -14.77 -17.07 1.72
C GLY A 397 -15.41 -18.14 2.60
N SER A 398 -15.18 -18.11 3.91
CA SER A 398 -15.82 -19.03 4.85
C SER A 398 -17.34 -18.86 4.86
N ILE A 399 -17.83 -17.63 4.96
CA ILE A 399 -19.27 -17.34 4.97
C ILE A 399 -19.89 -17.69 3.61
N LYS A 400 -19.23 -17.35 2.51
CA LYS A 400 -19.70 -17.67 1.16
C LYS A 400 -19.78 -19.19 0.95
N THR A 401 -18.80 -19.96 1.41
CA THR A 401 -18.82 -21.43 1.33
C THR A 401 -19.97 -22.01 2.16
N ALA A 402 -20.23 -21.46 3.34
CA ALA A 402 -21.28 -21.97 4.23
C ALA A 402 -22.70 -21.56 3.79
N THR A 403 -22.87 -20.39 3.17
CA THR A 403 -24.21 -19.80 2.91
C THR A 403 -24.52 -19.65 1.42
N ASN A 404 -23.59 -19.94 0.53
CA ASN A 404 -23.65 -19.63 -0.91
C ASN A 404 -23.90 -18.14 -1.22
N SER A 405 -23.66 -17.24 -0.26
CA SER A 405 -23.89 -15.81 -0.38
C SER A 405 -22.67 -15.01 0.10
N MET A 406 -22.35 -13.96 -0.61
CA MET A 406 -21.29 -13.01 -0.21
C MET A 406 -21.81 -11.96 0.78
N ALA A 407 -23.12 -11.75 0.87
CA ALA A 407 -23.71 -10.66 1.66
C ALA A 407 -23.28 -10.67 3.12
N GLY A 408 -23.30 -11.85 3.78
CA GLY A 408 -22.86 -11.97 5.17
C GLY A 408 -21.38 -11.67 5.37
N GLY A 409 -20.54 -12.15 4.46
CA GLY A 409 -19.09 -11.90 4.49
C GLY A 409 -18.74 -10.42 4.30
N LEU A 410 -19.33 -9.78 3.29
CA LEU A 410 -19.17 -8.34 3.05
C LEU A 410 -19.75 -7.52 4.20
N GLY A 411 -20.90 -7.94 4.77
CA GLY A 411 -21.48 -7.33 5.96
C GLY A 411 -20.56 -7.37 7.17
N ALA A 412 -19.89 -8.51 7.40
CA ALA A 412 -18.91 -8.64 8.49
C ALA A 412 -17.70 -7.69 8.32
N ILE A 413 -17.16 -7.58 7.08
CA ILE A 413 -16.10 -6.61 6.81
C ILE A 413 -16.60 -5.16 6.93
N SER A 414 -17.84 -4.88 6.47
CA SER A 414 -18.45 -3.56 6.63
C SER A 414 -18.58 -3.18 8.11
N LEU A 415 -19.03 -4.10 8.96
CA LEU A 415 -19.08 -3.89 10.40
C LEU A 415 -17.70 -3.63 11.01
N LEU A 416 -16.70 -4.40 10.62
CA LEU A 416 -15.30 -4.18 11.04
C LEU A 416 -14.82 -2.80 10.64
N MET A 417 -15.11 -2.34 9.42
CA MET A 417 -14.77 -1.01 8.95
C MET A 417 -15.51 0.10 9.72
N LEU A 418 -16.78 -0.11 10.06
CA LEU A 418 -17.55 0.85 10.90
C LEU A 418 -16.92 1.00 12.29
N ILE A 419 -16.50 -0.11 12.91
CA ILE A 419 -15.80 -0.08 14.20
C ILE A 419 -14.46 0.65 14.07
N GLY A 420 -13.70 0.37 12.99
CA GLY A 420 -12.45 1.09 12.70
C GLY A 420 -12.66 2.60 12.46
N ALA A 421 -13.72 2.96 11.75
CA ALA A 421 -14.10 4.36 11.52
C ALA A 421 -14.46 5.09 12.82
N LEU A 422 -15.25 4.42 13.69
CA LEU A 422 -15.58 4.96 15.02
C LEU A 422 -14.32 5.10 15.88
N ALA A 423 -13.41 4.13 15.85
CA ALA A 423 -12.13 4.24 16.56
C ALA A 423 -11.30 5.44 16.03
N ALA A 424 -11.27 5.67 14.72
CA ALA A 424 -10.61 6.83 14.14
C ALA A 424 -11.26 8.15 14.59
N ILE A 425 -12.60 8.22 14.64
CA ILE A 425 -13.32 9.44 15.04
C ILE A 425 -13.20 9.70 16.56
N VAL A 426 -13.25 8.68 17.40
CA VAL A 426 -13.35 8.86 18.86
C VAL A 426 -11.98 8.88 19.51
N LEU A 427 -11.08 7.97 19.10
CA LEU A 427 -9.82 7.71 19.80
C LEU A 427 -8.61 8.40 19.14
N ALA A 428 -8.67 8.75 17.84
CA ALA A 428 -7.59 9.52 17.24
C ALA A 428 -7.60 10.98 17.74
N PRO A 429 -6.42 11.62 17.82
CA PRO A 429 -6.33 12.99 18.33
C PRO A 429 -7.07 13.96 17.39
N LYS A 430 -7.60 15.01 17.97
CA LYS A 430 -7.99 16.18 17.19
C LYS A 430 -6.71 16.75 16.56
N THR A 431 -6.56 16.65 15.27
CA THR A 431 -5.51 17.37 14.55
C THR A 431 -5.86 18.85 14.65
N THR A 432 -5.28 19.55 15.59
CA THR A 432 -5.24 21.00 15.58
C THR A 432 -4.36 21.38 14.39
N GLY A 433 -4.89 22.19 13.49
CA GLY A 433 -4.14 22.78 12.38
C GLY A 433 -2.83 23.37 12.89
N ALA A 434 -1.83 23.48 11.99
CA ALA A 434 -0.45 23.82 12.29
C ALA A 434 -0.26 24.49 13.66
N ARG A 435 0.43 23.79 14.58
CA ARG A 435 0.73 24.35 15.91
C ARG A 435 1.12 25.80 15.76
N SER A 436 0.55 26.68 16.57
CA SER A 436 1.00 28.06 16.62
C SER A 436 2.52 28.06 16.87
N LEU A 437 3.22 28.99 16.29
CA LEU A 437 4.66 29.14 16.55
C LEU A 437 4.98 29.22 18.04
N GLU A 438 4.01 29.60 18.87
CA GLU A 438 4.06 29.62 20.32
C GLU A 438 4.07 28.22 20.95
N GLU A 439 3.27 27.24 20.42
CA GLU A 439 3.30 25.85 20.92
C GLU A 439 4.60 25.13 20.53
N LEU A 440 5.16 25.43 19.35
CA LEU A 440 6.48 24.94 18.95
C LEU A 440 7.61 25.55 19.76
N ALA A 441 7.46 26.77 20.23
CA ALA A 441 8.39 27.44 21.12
C ALA A 441 8.29 26.91 22.56
N ALA A 442 7.09 26.59 23.03
CA ALA A 442 6.86 26.01 24.36
C ALA A 442 7.47 24.61 24.50
N ASP A 443 7.28 23.73 23.48
CA ASP A 443 7.91 22.40 23.45
C ASP A 443 9.45 22.47 23.46
N ARG A 444 10.04 23.45 22.77
CA ARG A 444 11.50 23.66 22.79
C ARG A 444 12.01 24.11 24.16
N LEU A 445 11.20 24.85 24.89
CA LEU A 445 11.54 25.28 26.25
C LEU A 445 11.44 24.13 27.25
N ASP A 446 10.43 23.26 27.13
CA ASP A 446 10.27 22.05 27.95
C ASP A 446 11.38 21.02 27.70
N ASP A 447 11.75 20.79 26.43
CA ASP A 447 12.87 19.91 26.06
C ASP A 447 14.22 20.46 26.57
N SER A 448 14.41 21.80 26.58
CA SER A 448 15.60 22.43 27.12
C SER A 448 15.65 22.42 28.66
N ALA A 449 14.49 22.51 29.32
CA ALA A 449 14.37 22.39 30.78
C ALA A 449 14.62 20.95 31.23
N ALA A 450 14.12 19.95 30.51
CA ALA A 450 14.38 18.53 30.79
C ALA A 450 15.87 18.17 30.59
N ALA A 451 16.54 18.75 29.59
CA ALA A 451 17.96 18.56 29.37
C ALA A 451 18.84 19.18 30.45
N ASN A 452 18.41 20.31 31.04
CA ASN A 452 19.14 20.98 32.13
C ASN A 452 18.90 20.37 33.54
N VAL A 453 17.92 19.47 33.69
CA VAL A 453 17.70 18.74 34.96
C VAL A 453 18.50 17.41 34.97
N MET A 454 19.09 17.00 33.85
CA MET A 454 19.92 15.79 33.73
C MET A 454 21.43 16.06 33.71
N LEU A 455 21.85 17.32 33.84
CA LEU A 455 23.23 17.76 34.13
C LEU A 455 23.38 18.14 35.59
#